data_7cca8ca85134d8a87fb4856b30bc9628
#
_entry.id   7cca8ca85134d8a87fb4856b30bc9628
#
_cell.length_a   1.000
_cell.length_b   1.000
_cell.length_c   1.000
_cell.angle_alpha   90.00
_cell.angle_beta   90.00
_cell.angle_gamma   90.00
#
_symmetry.space_group_name_H-M   'P 1'
#
loop_
_entity.id
_entity.type
_entity.pdbx_description
1 polymer ?
#
loop_
_entity_poly.entity_id
_entity_poly.type
_entity_poly.pdbx_seq_one_letter_code
_entity_poly.pdbx_strand_id
1 'polypeptide(L)'
;TAVLIELGAEVYTIERQHELFKKTSLFLPKLGYKPKKFIFGDGYKGFKEKAPFDKIIVTAGAPFVPKPLLAQLKVGGMLLIPVGEKKQIMTMFYRKTPKEFEKKELGDFAFVPMLQKKV
;
A
#
# COMPACT_ATOMS: atom_id res chain seq x y z
N THR A 1 0.25 -9.56 0.74
CA THR A 1 -0.79 -9.85 -0.28
C THR A 1 -1.58 -11.09 0.07
N ALA A 2 -0.93 -12.24 0.26
CA ALA A 2 -1.61 -13.50 0.57
C ALA A 2 -2.49 -13.42 1.82
N VAL A 3 -2.00 -12.81 2.89
CA VAL A 3 -2.75 -12.64 4.14
C VAL A 3 -4.03 -11.84 3.92
N LEU A 4 -3.97 -10.77 3.14
CA LEU A 4 -5.13 -9.94 2.84
C LEU A 4 -6.17 -10.71 2.01
N ILE A 5 -5.72 -11.52 1.06
CA ILE A 5 -6.61 -12.39 0.27
C ILE A 5 -7.28 -13.41 1.18
N GLU A 6 -6.52 -14.04 2.08
CA GLU A 6 -7.04 -15.00 3.04
C GLU A 6 -8.11 -14.39 3.95
N LEU A 7 -7.99 -13.11 4.27
CA LEU A 7 -8.97 -12.35 5.05
C LEU A 7 -10.19 -11.90 4.23
N GLY A 8 -10.25 -12.25 2.95
CA GLY A 8 -11.40 -11.96 2.09
C GLY A 8 -11.31 -10.65 1.31
N ALA A 9 -10.17 -10.00 1.29
CA ALA A 9 -10.00 -8.74 0.55
C ALA A 9 -9.79 -8.98 -0.96
N GLU A 10 -10.31 -8.07 -1.76
CA GLU A 10 -9.97 -7.97 -3.18
C GLU A 10 -8.73 -7.10 -3.32
N VAL A 11 -7.58 -7.74 -3.56
CA VAL A 11 -6.27 -7.07 -3.45
C VAL A 11 -5.74 -6.64 -4.81
N TYR A 12 -5.30 -5.38 -4.87
CA TYR A 12 -4.45 -4.83 -5.91
C TYR A 12 -3.07 -4.65 -5.29
N THR A 13 -2.05 -5.30 -5.84
CA THR A 13 -0.70 -5.26 -5.26
C THR A 13 0.30 -4.65 -6.22
N ILE A 14 1.16 -3.78 -5.71
CA ILE A 14 2.16 -3.07 -6.50
C ILE A 14 3.55 -3.48 -6.05
N GLU A 15 4.39 -3.89 -7.01
CA GLU A 15 5.80 -4.19 -6.79
C GLU A 15 6.65 -3.38 -7.75
N ARG A 16 7.66 -2.69 -7.20
CA ARG A 16 8.57 -1.87 -8.00
C ARG A 16 9.72 -2.64 -8.62
N GLN A 17 10.08 -3.77 -8.04
CA GLN A 17 11.18 -4.59 -8.53
C GLN A 17 10.67 -5.64 -9.51
N HIS A 18 11.14 -5.56 -10.74
CA HIS A 18 10.66 -6.41 -11.83
C HIS A 18 10.85 -7.92 -11.54
N GLU A 19 11.98 -8.30 -10.98
CA GLU A 19 12.26 -9.70 -10.67
C GLU A 19 11.31 -10.24 -9.59
N LEU A 20 11.05 -9.45 -8.54
CA LEU A 20 10.09 -9.82 -7.52
C LEU A 20 8.67 -9.87 -8.07
N PHE A 21 8.31 -8.90 -8.90
CA PHE A 21 7.02 -8.88 -9.58
C PHE A 21 6.81 -10.17 -10.40
N LYS A 22 7.79 -10.54 -11.22
CA LYS A 22 7.72 -11.78 -12.02
C LYS A 22 7.57 -13.01 -11.14
N LYS A 23 8.43 -13.17 -10.14
CA LYS A 23 8.37 -14.33 -9.24
C LYS A 23 7.04 -14.42 -8.52
N THR A 24 6.59 -13.32 -7.92
CA THR A 24 5.38 -13.31 -7.12
C THR A 24 4.13 -13.53 -7.96
N SER A 25 4.06 -12.92 -9.13
CA SER A 25 2.91 -13.10 -10.04
C SER A 25 2.76 -14.52 -10.59
N LEU A 26 3.85 -15.30 -10.60
CA LEU A 26 3.80 -16.72 -10.96
C LEU A 26 3.57 -17.61 -9.74
N PHE A 27 4.18 -17.28 -8.61
CA PHE A 27 4.20 -18.11 -7.41
C PHE A 27 2.89 -18.08 -6.61
N LEU A 28 2.33 -16.91 -6.32
CA LEU A 28 1.12 -16.80 -5.50
C LEU A 28 -0.10 -17.51 -6.11
N PRO A 29 -0.38 -17.41 -7.41
CA PRO A 29 -1.47 -18.17 -8.01
C PRO A 29 -1.35 -19.69 -7.88
N LYS A 30 -0.12 -20.22 -7.90
CA LYS A 30 0.13 -21.65 -7.69
C LYS A 30 -0.25 -22.10 -6.28
N LEU A 31 -0.18 -21.21 -5.31
CA LEU A 31 -0.60 -21.44 -3.93
C LEU A 31 -2.09 -21.16 -3.70
N GLY A 32 -2.82 -20.77 -4.73
CA GLY A 32 -4.24 -20.43 -4.63
C GLY A 32 -4.52 -18.97 -4.27
N TYR A 33 -3.50 -18.12 -4.18
CA TYR A 33 -3.66 -16.70 -3.87
C TYR A 33 -3.65 -15.85 -5.15
N LYS A 34 -4.83 -15.42 -5.56
CA LYS A 34 -5.01 -14.65 -6.80
C LYS A 34 -5.52 -13.24 -6.48
N PRO A 35 -4.64 -12.22 -6.43
CA PRO A 35 -5.09 -10.84 -6.31
C PRO A 35 -5.86 -10.43 -7.57
N LYS A 36 -6.65 -9.37 -7.46
CA LYS A 36 -7.36 -8.78 -8.61
C LYS A 36 -6.36 -8.36 -9.69
N LYS A 37 -5.22 -7.82 -9.29
CA LYS A 37 -4.16 -7.44 -10.20
C LYS A 37 -2.81 -7.39 -9.51
N PHE A 38 -1.78 -7.93 -10.17
CA PHE A 38 -0.38 -7.65 -9.89
C PHE A 38 0.05 -6.47 -10.75
N ILE A 39 0.65 -5.45 -10.15
CA ILE A 39 1.05 -4.24 -10.85
C ILE A 39 2.56 -4.06 -10.70
N PHE A 40 3.26 -3.97 -11.83
CA PHE A 40 4.64 -3.53 -11.84
C PHE A 40 4.66 -2.01 -11.90
N GLY A 41 5.02 -1.36 -10.79
CA GLY A 41 4.91 0.08 -10.72
C GLY A 41 5.54 0.70 -9.48
N ASP A 42 5.40 2.02 -9.41
CA ASP A 42 5.85 2.85 -8.30
C ASP A 42 4.73 2.98 -7.26
N GLY A 43 4.97 2.45 -6.06
CA GLY A 43 3.99 2.50 -4.96
C GLY A 43 3.60 3.91 -4.52
N TYR A 44 4.47 4.90 -4.71
CA TYR A 44 4.14 6.30 -4.41
C TYR A 44 2.98 6.84 -5.26
N LYS A 45 2.78 6.27 -6.44
CA LYS A 45 1.71 6.69 -7.37
C LYS A 45 0.39 5.98 -7.10
N GLY A 46 0.42 4.88 -6.36
CA GLY A 46 -0.76 4.05 -6.18
C GLY A 46 -1.23 3.43 -7.49
N PHE A 47 -2.53 3.22 -7.59
CA PHE A 47 -3.15 2.69 -8.80
C PHE A 47 -4.44 3.44 -9.11
N LYS A 48 -4.29 4.58 -9.75
CA LYS A 48 -5.39 5.52 -10.02
C LYS A 48 -6.53 4.91 -10.84
N GLU A 49 -6.21 3.99 -11.75
CA GLU A 49 -7.19 3.36 -12.65
C GLU A 49 -8.32 2.62 -11.92
N LYS A 50 -8.05 2.09 -10.73
CA LYS A 50 -9.03 1.35 -9.94
C LYS A 50 -9.39 2.04 -8.62
N ALA A 51 -8.88 3.26 -8.40
CA ALA A 51 -9.29 4.07 -7.27
C ALA A 51 -10.78 4.45 -7.36
N PRO A 52 -11.45 4.73 -6.24
CA PRO A 52 -10.91 4.76 -4.87
C PRO A 52 -10.86 3.38 -4.21
N PHE A 53 -10.00 3.25 -3.20
CA PHE A 53 -9.81 2.04 -2.43
C PHE A 53 -10.38 2.18 -1.01
N ASP A 54 -10.92 1.08 -0.49
CA ASP A 54 -11.39 1.02 0.91
C ASP A 54 -10.23 1.10 1.90
N LYS A 55 -9.15 0.40 1.60
CA LYS A 55 -7.95 0.34 2.43
C LYS A 55 -6.70 0.30 1.58
N ILE A 56 -5.69 1.00 2.05
CA ILE A 56 -4.35 0.96 1.46
C ILE A 56 -3.36 0.63 2.57
N ILE A 57 -2.49 -0.34 2.34
CA ILE A 57 -1.40 -0.66 3.26
C ILE A 57 -0.06 -0.53 2.54
N VAL A 58 0.86 0.18 3.16
CA VAL A 58 2.23 0.35 2.67
C VAL A 58 3.16 -0.44 3.60
N THR A 59 3.93 -1.33 3.04
CA THR A 59 4.81 -2.24 3.79
C THR A 59 6.29 -1.86 3.66
N ALA A 60 6.56 -0.58 3.47
CA ALA A 60 7.88 0.01 3.43
C ALA A 60 7.85 1.38 4.13
N GLY A 61 8.96 1.79 4.74
CA GLY A 61 9.06 3.08 5.43
C GLY A 61 9.11 4.25 4.46
N ALA A 62 8.08 5.08 4.48
CA ALA A 62 8.00 6.25 3.64
C ALA A 62 8.51 7.50 4.37
N PRO A 63 9.42 8.30 3.79
CA PRO A 63 9.91 9.51 4.44
C PRO A 63 8.81 10.58 4.61
N PHE A 64 7.77 10.51 3.80
CA PHE A 64 6.59 11.36 3.87
C PHE A 64 5.37 10.59 3.36
N VAL A 65 4.17 11.10 3.66
CA VAL A 65 2.94 10.46 3.18
C VAL A 65 2.67 10.84 1.72
N PRO A 66 2.64 9.86 0.80
CA PRO A 66 2.39 10.16 -0.61
C PRO A 66 0.97 10.70 -0.82
N LYS A 67 0.85 11.91 -1.33
CA LYS A 67 -0.45 12.53 -1.63
C LYS A 67 -1.34 11.68 -2.54
N PRO A 68 -0.82 11.01 -3.59
CA PRO A 68 -1.66 10.16 -4.43
C PRO A 68 -2.36 9.05 -3.67
N LEU A 69 -1.75 8.49 -2.62
CA LEU A 69 -2.35 7.43 -1.82
C LEU A 69 -3.53 7.95 -1.00
N LEU A 70 -3.38 9.13 -0.40
CA LEU A 70 -4.50 9.77 0.32
C LEU A 70 -5.66 10.10 -0.63
N ALA A 71 -5.34 10.60 -1.82
CA ALA A 71 -6.35 10.95 -2.83
C ALA A 71 -7.11 9.73 -3.36
N GLN A 72 -6.49 8.54 -3.32
CA GLN A 72 -7.08 7.29 -3.80
C GLN A 72 -7.87 6.52 -2.74
N LEU A 73 -7.98 7.04 -1.53
CA LEU A 73 -8.87 6.46 -0.51
C LEU A 73 -10.32 6.86 -0.76
N LYS A 74 -11.23 5.93 -0.50
CA LYS A 74 -12.65 6.27 -0.34
C LYS A 74 -12.85 7.15 0.89
N VAL A 75 -13.89 7.96 0.90
CA VAL A 75 -14.40 8.54 2.15
C VAL A 75 -14.80 7.38 3.06
N GLY A 76 -14.31 7.39 4.30
CA GLY A 76 -14.44 6.26 5.21
C GLY A 76 -13.31 5.22 5.09
N GLY A 77 -12.42 5.39 4.12
CA GLY A 77 -11.28 4.50 3.92
C GLY A 77 -10.08 4.81 4.81
N MET A 78 -9.15 3.86 4.90
CA MET A 78 -7.97 3.96 5.75
C MET A 78 -6.68 3.67 4.98
N LEU A 79 -5.65 4.48 5.25
CA LEU A 79 -4.28 4.23 4.81
C LEU A 79 -3.43 3.88 6.03
N LEU A 80 -2.75 2.76 6.00
CA LEU A 80 -1.78 2.36 7.02
C LEU A 80 -0.39 2.42 6.40
N ILE A 81 0.49 3.25 6.98
CA ILE A 81 1.81 3.53 6.40
C ILE A 81 2.84 3.82 7.48
N PRO A 82 4.03 3.18 7.42
CA PRO A 82 5.14 3.56 8.29
C PRO A 82 5.79 4.84 7.76
N VAL A 83 5.79 5.91 8.56
CA VAL A 83 6.31 7.22 8.15
C VAL A 83 7.60 7.55 8.90
N GLY A 84 8.65 7.90 8.17
CA GLY A 84 9.95 8.25 8.71
C GLY A 84 11.09 7.68 7.88
N GLU A 85 12.32 8.16 8.09
CA GLU A 85 13.48 7.71 7.33
C GLU A 85 14.15 6.49 7.97
N LYS A 86 14.82 6.65 9.11
CA LYS A 86 15.51 5.55 9.80
C LYS A 86 14.58 4.76 10.71
N LYS A 87 13.87 5.47 11.59
CA LYS A 87 12.78 4.93 12.39
C LYS A 87 11.48 5.44 11.80
N GLN A 88 10.50 4.57 11.73
CA GLN A 88 9.20 4.94 11.23
C GLN A 88 8.16 4.86 12.35
N ILE A 89 7.19 5.75 12.27
CA ILE A 89 5.99 5.69 13.11
C ILE A 89 4.89 5.08 12.25
N MET A 90 4.36 3.94 12.68
CA MET A 90 3.20 3.34 12.02
C MET A 90 2.04 4.30 12.16
N THR A 91 1.55 4.81 11.05
CA THR A 91 0.56 5.87 11.00
C THR A 91 -0.66 5.43 10.22
N MET A 92 -1.83 5.67 10.80
CA MET A 92 -3.12 5.42 10.15
C MET A 92 -3.78 6.73 9.80
N PHE A 93 -4.18 6.87 8.55
CA PHE A 93 -4.99 7.98 8.07
C PHE A 93 -6.39 7.48 7.76
N TYR A 94 -7.39 8.13 8.31
CA TYR A 94 -8.79 7.87 8.04
C TYR A 94 -9.38 9.05 7.28
N ARG A 95 -9.97 8.80 6.12
CA ARG A 95 -10.59 9.87 5.32
C ARG A 95 -12.02 10.09 5.79
N LYS A 96 -12.26 11.15 6.55
CA LYS A 96 -13.59 11.50 7.09
C LYS A 96 -14.51 12.07 6.03
N THR A 97 -13.99 13.05 5.26
CA THR A 97 -14.68 13.73 4.18
C THR A 97 -13.72 13.81 2.99
N PRO A 98 -14.17 14.28 1.80
CA PRO A 98 -13.24 14.42 0.68
C PRO A 98 -11.99 15.25 0.97
N LYS A 99 -12.06 16.17 1.93
CA LYS A 99 -10.96 17.08 2.28
C LYS A 99 -10.37 16.88 3.68
N GLU A 100 -11.03 16.10 4.55
CA GLU A 100 -10.61 15.94 5.94
C GLU A 100 -10.09 14.54 6.23
N PHE A 101 -8.94 14.46 6.88
CA PHE A 101 -8.31 13.23 7.31
C PHE A 101 -8.04 13.27 8.82
N GLU A 102 -8.29 12.16 9.50
CA GLU A 102 -7.78 11.91 10.84
C GLU A 102 -6.49 11.13 10.75
N LYS A 103 -5.54 11.48 11.63
CA LYS A 103 -4.26 10.81 11.75
C LYS A 103 -4.13 10.18 13.12
N LYS A 104 -3.71 8.91 13.18
CA LYS A 104 -3.42 8.21 14.42
C LYS A 104 -2.05 7.53 14.32
N GLU A 105 -1.19 7.81 15.28
CA GLU A 105 0.11 7.17 15.40
C GLU A 105 0.01 5.93 16.28
N LEU A 106 0.52 4.79 15.79
CA LEU A 106 0.34 3.48 16.42
C LEU A 106 1.62 2.92 17.05
N GLY A 107 2.73 3.63 16.98
CA GLY A 107 4.00 3.23 17.58
C GLY A 107 5.16 3.20 16.59
N ASP A 108 6.36 2.92 17.13
CA ASP A 108 7.60 2.92 16.40
C ASP A 108 7.88 1.56 15.77
N PHE A 109 8.32 1.58 14.52
CA PHE A 109 8.68 0.38 13.75
C PHE A 109 9.89 0.68 12.87
N ALA A 110 10.52 -0.38 12.36
CA ALA A 110 11.60 -0.27 11.39
C ALA A 110 11.26 -1.12 10.17
N PHE A 111 11.08 -0.46 9.04
CA PHE A 111 10.83 -1.09 7.75
C PHE A 111 11.94 -0.75 6.75
N VAL A 112 12.03 -1.55 5.69
CA VAL A 112 12.86 -1.18 4.53
C VAL A 112 12.33 0.11 3.91
N PRO A 113 13.22 0.96 3.35
CA PRO A 113 12.77 2.25 2.78
C PRO A 113 11.89 2.06 1.56
N MET A 114 10.86 2.90 1.46
CA MET A 114 10.02 2.99 0.29
C MET A 114 10.74 3.82 -0.78
N LEU A 115 11.08 3.19 -1.87
CA LEU A 115 11.84 3.81 -2.96
C LEU A 115 10.92 4.14 -4.14
N GLN A 116 11.22 5.27 -4.76
CA GLN A 116 10.51 5.71 -5.96
C GLN A 116 11.00 4.96 -7.20
N LYS A 117 10.20 5.03 -8.24
CA LYS A 117 10.43 4.44 -9.55
C LYS A 117 10.49 2.91 -9.50
N LYS A 118 10.10 2.31 -10.57
CA LYS A 118 10.24 0.86 -10.79
C LYS A 118 11.61 0.51 -11.38
N VAL A 119 12.10 -0.63 -11.04
CA VAL A 119 13.41 -1.13 -11.51
C VAL A 119 13.34 -2.55 -12.03
#